data_cd646e47bd957c931750c5408571d83b
#
_entry.id   cd646e47bd957c931750c5408571d83b
#
_cell.length_a   1.000
_cell.length_b   1.000
_cell.length_c   1.000
_cell.angle_alpha   90.00
_cell.angle_beta   90.00
_cell.angle_gamma   90.00
#
_symmetry.space_group_name_H-M   'P 1'
#
loop_
_entity.id
_entity.type
_entity.pdbx_description
1 polymer ?
#
loop_
_entity_poly.entity_id
_entity_poly.type
_entity_poly.pdbx_seq_one_letter_code
_entity_poly.pdbx_strand_id
1 'polypeptide(L)'
;MKLIKTEEAVGHVLCHDMTQIIKGVTKDARFRKGHIVTEEDIPVLLSMGKENLYVWEKNENMLHEDEAAEILREICQGEHMHASQPKEGKIELTSDIDGILTINVEKLLAVNSLGQMMIATRHSYTPVKKGAKLAATRIIPLIIEKEKM
;
A
#
# COMPACT_ATOMS: atom_id res chain seq x y z
N MET A 1 1.04 9.86 15.15
CA MET A 1 1.72 10.91 14.34
C MET A 1 2.58 11.72 15.27
N LYS A 2 3.86 11.88 14.98
CA LYS A 2 4.85 12.55 15.80
C LYS A 2 5.66 13.52 14.93
N LEU A 3 6.03 14.66 15.48
CA LEU A 3 6.98 15.57 14.86
C LEU A 3 8.39 15.22 15.34
N ILE A 4 9.30 14.93 14.43
CA ILE A 4 10.70 14.60 14.72
C ILE A 4 11.65 15.42 13.84
N LYS A 5 12.90 15.49 14.20
CA LYS A 5 13.93 16.09 13.35
C LYS A 5 14.16 15.20 12.11
N THR A 6 14.48 15.82 11.01
CA THR A 6 14.67 15.11 9.73
C THR A 6 15.81 14.10 9.82
N GLU A 7 16.90 14.43 10.55
CA GLU A 7 18.03 13.52 10.76
C GLU A 7 17.68 12.25 11.54
N GLU A 8 16.59 12.29 12.34
CA GLU A 8 16.12 11.16 13.14
C GLU A 8 15.02 10.36 12.42
N ALA A 9 14.63 10.77 11.18
CA ALA A 9 13.47 10.23 10.50
C ALA A 9 13.70 8.92 9.75
N VAL A 10 14.93 8.43 9.66
CA VAL A 10 15.24 7.17 8.93
C VAL A 10 14.41 6.01 9.49
N GLY A 11 13.77 5.26 8.59
CA GLY A 11 12.88 4.15 8.93
C GLY A 11 11.45 4.54 9.34
N HIS A 12 11.15 5.83 9.48
CA HIS A 12 9.80 6.32 9.76
C HIS A 12 9.00 6.58 8.46
N VAL A 13 7.69 6.58 8.57
CA VAL A 13 6.76 6.76 7.45
C VAL A 13 6.27 8.21 7.41
N LEU A 14 6.41 8.88 6.27
CA LEU A 14 5.92 10.25 6.08
C LEU A 14 4.38 10.32 6.15
N CYS A 15 3.87 11.28 6.93
CA CYS A 15 2.44 11.53 7.07
C CYS A 15 1.85 12.38 5.93
N HIS A 16 2.69 13.09 5.19
CA HIS A 16 2.29 14.05 4.17
C HIS A 16 3.17 14.00 2.94
N ASP A 17 2.63 14.41 1.79
CA ASP A 17 3.40 14.66 0.57
C ASP A 17 4.40 15.80 0.80
N MET A 18 5.63 15.60 0.35
CA MET A 18 6.69 16.60 0.38
C MET A 18 6.96 17.14 -1.03
N THR A 19 6.43 18.31 -1.32
CA THR A 19 6.60 18.97 -2.61
C THR A 19 7.96 19.67 -2.70
N GLN A 20 8.70 19.38 -3.76
CA GLN A 20 9.90 20.10 -4.12
C GLN A 20 9.58 21.17 -5.17
N ILE A 21 10.04 22.40 -4.92
CA ILE A 21 9.89 23.52 -5.86
C ILE A 21 11.29 23.98 -6.27
N ILE A 22 11.66 23.75 -7.53
CA ILE A 22 12.89 24.28 -8.13
C ILE A 22 12.44 25.21 -9.25
N LYS A 23 12.76 26.50 -9.13
CA LYS A 23 12.35 27.53 -10.09
C LYS A 23 12.78 27.17 -11.51
N GLY A 24 11.81 27.05 -12.43
CA GLY A 24 12.03 26.74 -13.83
C GLY A 24 12.30 25.26 -14.15
N VAL A 25 12.30 24.36 -13.14
CA VAL A 25 12.61 22.94 -13.31
C VAL A 25 11.44 22.05 -12.89
N THR A 26 11.00 22.12 -11.61
CA THR A 26 9.95 21.26 -11.10
C THR A 26 9.12 21.91 -9.98
N LYS A 27 7.85 21.50 -9.93
CA LYS A 27 6.93 21.74 -8.80
C LYS A 27 6.08 20.49 -8.65
N ASP A 28 6.62 19.47 -8.01
CA ASP A 28 5.92 18.18 -7.81
C ASP A 28 6.26 17.57 -6.46
N ALA A 29 5.46 16.58 -6.05
CA ALA A 29 5.72 15.79 -4.85
C ALA A 29 6.99 14.95 -5.06
N ARG A 30 8.06 15.31 -4.35
CA ARG A 30 9.32 14.57 -4.35
C ARG A 30 9.21 13.30 -3.52
N PHE A 31 8.56 13.41 -2.37
CA PHE A 31 8.20 12.28 -1.51
C PHE A 31 6.70 12.31 -1.27
N ARG A 32 6.07 11.16 -1.36
CA ARG A 32 4.64 11.02 -1.14
C ARG A 32 4.36 10.58 0.29
N LYS A 33 3.18 10.89 0.76
CA LYS A 33 2.59 10.31 1.96
C LYS A 33 2.75 8.77 1.90
N GLY A 34 3.20 8.15 2.99
CA GLY A 34 3.47 6.72 3.03
C GLY A 34 4.91 6.32 2.67
N HIS A 35 5.74 7.26 2.19
CA HIS A 35 7.16 6.99 1.92
C HIS A 35 7.92 6.68 3.21
N ILE A 36 8.69 5.59 3.22
CA ILE A 36 9.61 5.24 4.31
C ILE A 36 10.91 6.00 4.08
N VAL A 37 11.28 6.86 5.02
CA VAL A 37 12.48 7.70 4.92
C VAL A 37 13.74 6.84 4.98
N THR A 38 14.63 7.02 4.01
CA THR A 38 15.95 6.38 3.94
C THR A 38 17.05 7.37 4.32
N GLU A 39 18.27 6.88 4.55
CA GLU A 39 19.43 7.74 4.79
C GLU A 39 19.73 8.69 3.61
N GLU A 40 19.49 8.24 2.38
CA GLU A 40 19.68 9.01 1.15
C GLU A 40 18.67 10.15 1.00
N ASP A 41 17.51 10.06 1.64
CA ASP A 41 16.47 11.08 1.59
C ASP A 41 16.77 12.27 2.49
N ILE A 42 17.53 12.08 3.57
CA ILE A 42 17.82 13.12 4.57
C ILE A 42 18.41 14.39 3.93
N PRO A 43 19.51 14.32 3.14
CA PRO A 43 20.07 15.53 2.52
C PRO A 43 19.09 16.19 1.55
N VAL A 44 18.23 15.42 0.87
CA VAL A 44 17.22 15.96 -0.05
C VAL A 44 16.14 16.70 0.73
N LEU A 45 15.60 16.11 1.79
CA LEU A 45 14.60 16.71 2.67
C LEU A 45 15.11 18.02 3.31
N LEU A 46 16.34 18.02 3.82
CA LEU A 46 16.97 19.22 4.37
C LEU A 46 17.15 20.31 3.30
N SER A 47 17.57 19.94 2.07
CA SER A 47 17.69 20.89 0.95
C SER A 47 16.34 21.53 0.54
N MET A 48 15.23 20.85 0.84
CA MET A 48 13.87 21.37 0.65
C MET A 48 13.40 22.24 1.83
N GLY A 49 14.27 22.52 2.81
CA GLY A 49 13.94 23.28 4.01
C GLY A 49 13.09 22.51 5.03
N LYS A 50 13.11 21.18 4.97
CA LYS A 50 12.36 20.32 5.88
C LYS A 50 13.26 19.90 7.06
N GLU A 51 13.39 20.75 8.06
CA GLU A 51 14.16 20.46 9.28
C GLU A 51 13.44 19.50 10.22
N ASN A 52 12.10 19.48 10.17
CA ASN A 52 11.25 18.60 10.96
C ASN A 52 10.20 17.94 10.07
N LEU A 53 9.85 16.71 10.38
CA LEU A 53 8.89 15.89 9.63
C LEU A 53 7.80 15.36 10.56
N TYR A 54 6.57 15.34 10.06
CA TYR A 54 5.49 14.56 10.68
C TYR A 54 5.56 13.13 10.18
N VAL A 55 5.79 12.21 11.11
CA VAL A 55 5.96 10.79 10.80
C VAL A 55 5.05 9.89 11.63
N TRP A 56 4.82 8.67 11.14
CA TRP A 56 4.28 7.57 11.91
C TRP A 56 5.43 6.74 12.48
N GLU A 57 5.36 6.40 13.76
CA GLU A 57 6.28 5.43 14.35
C GLU A 57 5.95 4.03 13.83
N LYS A 58 6.86 3.41 13.11
CA LYS A 58 6.81 1.98 12.80
C LYS A 58 7.40 1.24 13.99
N ASN A 59 6.62 0.37 14.62
CA ASN A 59 7.09 -0.56 15.66
C ASN A 59 6.85 -2.00 15.20
N GLU A 60 7.38 -2.98 15.94
CA GLU A 60 7.31 -4.41 15.57
C GLU A 60 5.88 -4.96 15.43
N ASN A 61 4.90 -4.30 16.04
CA ASN A 61 3.49 -4.67 16.01
C ASN A 61 2.69 -3.97 14.92
N MET A 62 3.36 -3.16 14.08
CA MET A 62 2.74 -2.40 13.00
C MET A 62 3.31 -2.81 11.66
N LEU A 63 2.46 -2.83 10.65
CA LEU A 63 2.81 -3.08 9.25
C LEU A 63 2.58 -1.82 8.43
N HIS A 64 3.48 -1.55 7.50
CA HIS A 64 3.23 -0.59 6.42
C HIS A 64 2.13 -1.11 5.48
N GLU A 65 1.38 -0.22 4.83
CA GLU A 65 0.27 -0.59 3.95
C GLU A 65 0.68 -1.60 2.86
N ASP A 66 1.89 -1.50 2.30
CA ASP A 66 2.37 -2.43 1.28
C ASP A 66 2.74 -3.81 1.86
N GLU A 67 3.28 -3.87 3.09
CA GLU A 67 3.53 -5.14 3.80
C GLU A 67 2.21 -5.85 4.13
N ALA A 68 1.22 -5.10 4.58
CA ALA A 68 -0.12 -5.63 4.87
C ALA A 68 -0.86 -6.05 3.59
N ALA A 69 -0.65 -5.33 2.47
CA ALA A 69 -1.21 -5.71 1.18
C ALA A 69 -0.70 -7.06 0.69
N GLU A 70 0.57 -7.41 0.96
CA GLU A 70 1.10 -8.75 0.63
C GLU A 70 0.42 -9.86 1.44
N ILE A 71 0.12 -9.65 2.73
CA ILE A 71 -0.64 -10.62 3.52
C ILE A 71 -2.05 -10.80 2.93
N LEU A 72 -2.71 -9.70 2.58
CA LEU A 72 -4.04 -9.76 1.98
C LEU A 72 -4.02 -10.45 0.60
N ARG A 73 -2.94 -10.26 -0.19
CA ARG A 73 -2.71 -10.98 -1.44
C ARG A 73 -2.61 -12.49 -1.21
N GLU A 74 -1.86 -12.93 -0.22
CA GLU A 74 -1.70 -14.37 0.09
C GLU A 74 -3.03 -15.05 0.43
N ILE A 75 -3.94 -14.33 1.08
CA ILE A 75 -5.29 -14.82 1.39
C ILE A 75 -6.15 -14.96 0.12
N CYS A 76 -5.95 -14.08 -0.87
CA CYS A 76 -6.83 -13.95 -2.05
C CYS A 76 -6.33 -14.70 -3.27
N GLN A 77 -5.02 -14.82 -3.44
CA GLN A 77 -4.43 -15.38 -4.65
C GLN A 77 -4.60 -16.90 -4.71
N GLY A 78 -5.34 -17.34 -5.71
CA GLY A 78 -5.50 -18.76 -6.03
C GLY A 78 -4.57 -19.22 -7.14
N GLU A 79 -4.77 -20.46 -7.59
CA GLU A 79 -4.07 -21.02 -8.74
C GLU A 79 -4.41 -20.22 -10.02
N HIS A 80 -3.49 -20.21 -10.98
CA HIS A 80 -3.64 -19.54 -12.27
C HIS A 80 -3.91 -18.03 -12.18
N MET A 81 -3.36 -17.39 -11.15
CA MET A 81 -3.41 -15.94 -10.95
C MET A 81 -2.03 -15.39 -10.68
N HIS A 82 -1.74 -14.21 -11.19
CA HIS A 82 -0.58 -13.42 -10.77
C HIS A 82 -1.02 -12.09 -10.17
N ALA A 83 -0.20 -11.59 -9.26
CA ALA A 83 -0.40 -10.33 -8.58
C ALA A 83 0.47 -9.22 -9.19
N SER A 84 -0.02 -7.98 -9.16
CA SER A 84 0.82 -6.81 -9.38
C SER A 84 1.76 -6.59 -8.20
N GLN A 85 2.80 -5.75 -8.38
CA GLN A 85 3.55 -5.24 -7.24
C GLN A 85 2.64 -4.38 -6.36
N PRO A 86 2.85 -4.37 -5.03
CA PRO A 86 2.11 -3.52 -4.13
C PRO A 86 2.42 -2.04 -4.44
N LYS A 87 1.39 -1.21 -4.37
CA LYS A 87 1.49 0.23 -4.55
C LYS A 87 0.41 0.93 -3.76
N GLU A 88 0.80 1.76 -2.80
CA GLU A 88 -0.13 2.49 -1.93
C GLU A 88 -1.17 1.54 -1.29
N GLY A 89 -0.71 0.41 -0.76
CA GLY A 89 -1.55 -0.60 -0.12
C GLY A 89 -2.46 -1.40 -1.07
N LYS A 90 -2.27 -1.29 -2.39
CA LYS A 90 -3.08 -1.97 -3.42
C LYS A 90 -2.30 -3.04 -4.12
N ILE A 91 -2.98 -4.16 -4.40
CA ILE A 91 -2.51 -5.23 -5.29
C ILE A 91 -3.69 -5.66 -6.18
N GLU A 92 -3.43 -5.84 -7.47
CA GLU A 92 -4.39 -6.38 -8.44
C GLU A 92 -4.05 -7.84 -8.75
N LEU A 93 -5.07 -8.70 -8.83
CA LEU A 93 -4.97 -10.08 -9.28
C LEU A 93 -5.48 -10.24 -10.70
N THR A 94 -4.68 -10.87 -11.54
CA THR A 94 -4.96 -11.06 -12.97
C THR A 94 -4.94 -12.56 -13.32
N SER A 95 -5.82 -13.00 -14.22
CA SER A 95 -5.90 -14.38 -14.66
C SER A 95 -4.76 -14.75 -15.62
N ASP A 96 -4.17 -15.92 -15.42
CA ASP A 96 -3.15 -16.49 -16.31
C ASP A 96 -3.75 -17.37 -17.42
N ILE A 97 -5.02 -17.73 -17.29
CA ILE A 97 -5.74 -18.64 -18.20
C ILE A 97 -7.15 -18.12 -18.54
N ASP A 98 -7.76 -18.71 -19.54
CA ASP A 98 -9.21 -18.66 -19.75
C ASP A 98 -9.89 -19.63 -18.77
N GLY A 99 -10.95 -19.22 -18.11
CA GLY A 99 -11.62 -20.06 -17.12
C GLY A 99 -12.87 -19.44 -16.52
N ILE A 100 -13.26 -19.97 -15.38
CA ILE A 100 -14.39 -19.45 -14.59
C ILE A 100 -13.84 -19.02 -13.23
N LEU A 101 -14.11 -17.76 -12.86
CA LEU A 101 -13.76 -17.24 -11.54
C LEU A 101 -14.79 -17.74 -10.52
N THR A 102 -14.29 -18.34 -9.44
CA THR A 102 -15.11 -18.70 -8.28
C THR A 102 -14.66 -17.93 -7.05
N ILE A 103 -15.61 -17.41 -6.29
CA ILE A 103 -15.37 -16.60 -5.09
C ILE A 103 -16.03 -17.27 -3.88
N ASN A 104 -15.30 -17.40 -2.80
CA ASN A 104 -15.89 -17.69 -1.50
C ASN A 104 -16.50 -16.41 -0.92
N VAL A 105 -17.80 -16.20 -1.18
CA VAL A 105 -18.51 -14.96 -0.83
C VAL A 105 -18.56 -14.73 0.69
N GLU A 106 -18.69 -15.80 1.47
CA GLU A 106 -18.75 -15.69 2.94
C GLU A 106 -17.41 -15.19 3.50
N LYS A 107 -16.29 -15.74 3.04
CA LYS A 107 -14.95 -15.28 3.44
C LYS A 107 -14.66 -13.87 2.94
N LEU A 108 -15.06 -13.54 1.71
CA LEU A 108 -14.94 -12.19 1.16
C LEU A 108 -15.68 -11.17 2.02
N LEU A 109 -16.91 -11.49 2.42
CA LEU A 109 -17.71 -10.62 3.29
C LEU A 109 -17.06 -10.47 4.67
N ALA A 110 -16.53 -11.55 5.24
CA ALA A 110 -15.84 -11.52 6.54
C ALA A 110 -14.64 -10.57 6.49
N VAL A 111 -13.76 -10.66 5.49
CA VAL A 111 -12.61 -9.76 5.34
C VAL A 111 -13.06 -8.31 5.15
N ASN A 112 -14.03 -8.05 4.27
CA ASN A 112 -14.53 -6.70 4.01
C ASN A 112 -15.25 -6.07 5.21
N SER A 113 -15.68 -6.88 6.18
CA SER A 113 -16.32 -6.42 7.43
C SER A 113 -15.31 -5.95 8.48
N LEU A 114 -14.00 -6.19 8.31
CA LEU A 114 -12.95 -5.75 9.23
C LEU A 114 -12.71 -4.23 9.21
N GLY A 115 -13.16 -3.53 8.16
CA GLY A 115 -13.24 -2.06 8.09
C GLY A 115 -11.94 -1.34 7.71
N GLN A 116 -10.78 -1.99 7.80
CA GLN A 116 -9.47 -1.38 7.48
C GLN A 116 -8.81 -1.94 6.22
N MET A 117 -9.46 -2.89 5.59
CA MET A 117 -9.05 -3.52 4.35
C MET A 117 -10.25 -3.82 3.48
N MET A 118 -10.01 -4.01 2.19
CA MET A 118 -11.07 -4.34 1.24
C MET A 118 -10.54 -5.18 0.10
N ILE A 119 -11.41 -6.06 -0.39
CA ILE A 119 -11.21 -6.88 -1.58
C ILE A 119 -12.41 -6.62 -2.49
N ALA A 120 -12.17 -6.07 -3.67
CA ALA A 120 -13.15 -5.95 -4.74
C ALA A 120 -12.92 -7.07 -5.77
N THR A 121 -13.98 -7.76 -6.18
CA THR A 121 -13.89 -8.86 -7.13
C THR A 121 -14.93 -8.74 -8.25
N ARG A 122 -14.77 -9.51 -9.33
CA ARG A 122 -15.87 -9.81 -10.23
C ARG A 122 -16.85 -10.74 -9.53
N HIS A 123 -18.04 -10.89 -10.08
CA HIS A 123 -19.00 -11.89 -9.59
C HIS A 123 -18.44 -13.31 -9.66
N SER A 124 -18.81 -14.13 -8.67
CA SER A 124 -18.53 -15.57 -8.71
C SER A 124 -19.21 -16.21 -9.93
N TYR A 125 -18.60 -17.27 -10.46
CA TYR A 125 -19.01 -18.00 -11.66
C TYR A 125 -19.00 -17.15 -12.94
N THR A 126 -18.20 -16.08 -12.97
CA THR A 126 -18.01 -15.28 -14.18
C THR A 126 -16.93 -15.91 -15.08
N PRO A 127 -17.20 -16.15 -16.36
CA PRO A 127 -16.18 -16.54 -17.32
C PRO A 127 -15.17 -15.40 -17.50
N VAL A 128 -13.87 -15.75 -17.46
CA VAL A 128 -12.77 -14.80 -17.59
C VAL A 128 -11.79 -15.28 -18.66
N LYS A 129 -11.13 -14.33 -19.29
CA LYS A 129 -10.05 -14.56 -20.25
C LYS A 129 -8.70 -14.38 -19.57
N LYS A 130 -7.69 -15.01 -20.14
CA LYS A 130 -6.29 -14.73 -19.77
C LYS A 130 -6.02 -13.22 -19.85
N GLY A 131 -5.37 -12.66 -18.83
CA GLY A 131 -5.11 -11.23 -18.71
C GLY A 131 -6.25 -10.41 -18.11
N ALA A 132 -7.40 -11.02 -17.81
CA ALA A 132 -8.51 -10.32 -17.17
C ALA A 132 -8.21 -10.01 -15.71
N LYS A 133 -8.51 -8.80 -15.24
CA LYS A 133 -8.47 -8.44 -13.83
C LYS A 133 -9.58 -9.17 -13.09
N LEU A 134 -9.23 -9.91 -12.04
CA LEU A 134 -10.12 -10.75 -11.25
C LEU A 134 -10.56 -10.06 -9.96
N ALA A 135 -9.59 -9.49 -9.27
CA ALA A 135 -9.78 -8.83 -7.98
C ALA A 135 -8.77 -7.70 -7.82
N ALA A 136 -9.09 -6.78 -6.91
CA ALA A 136 -8.15 -5.79 -6.41
C ALA A 136 -8.30 -5.71 -4.88
N THR A 137 -7.18 -5.74 -4.18
CA THR A 137 -7.12 -5.58 -2.73
C THR A 137 -6.67 -4.18 -2.36
N ARG A 138 -7.02 -3.71 -1.18
CA ARG A 138 -6.53 -2.46 -0.63
C ARG A 138 -6.49 -2.50 0.88
N ILE A 139 -5.36 -2.05 1.43
CA ILE A 139 -5.23 -1.63 2.83
C ILE A 139 -5.56 -0.13 2.90
N ILE A 140 -6.47 0.25 3.79
CA ILE A 140 -6.97 1.63 3.87
C ILE A 140 -6.02 2.53 4.67
N PRO A 141 -5.53 2.15 5.88
CA PRO A 141 -4.59 2.97 6.63
C PRO A 141 -3.15 2.78 6.11
N LEU A 142 -2.32 3.83 6.24
CA LEU A 142 -0.89 3.77 5.92
C LEU A 142 -0.11 2.75 6.76
N ILE A 143 -0.57 2.57 8.00
CA ILE A 143 0.00 1.65 8.98
C ILE A 143 -1.16 0.92 9.64
N ILE A 144 -1.07 -0.40 9.75
CA ILE A 144 -2.07 -1.27 10.37
C ILE A 144 -1.43 -2.14 11.44
N GLU A 145 -2.17 -2.44 12.50
CA GLU A 145 -1.74 -3.37 13.55
C GLU A 145 -1.70 -4.81 12.99
N LYS A 146 -0.63 -5.56 13.30
CA LYS A 146 -0.48 -6.96 12.85
C LYS A 146 -1.64 -7.85 13.28
N GLU A 147 -2.20 -7.61 14.45
CA GLU A 147 -3.34 -8.38 14.97
C GLU A 147 -4.61 -8.28 14.12
N LYS A 148 -4.68 -7.25 13.25
CA LYS A 148 -5.83 -7.03 12.37
C LYS A 148 -5.68 -7.68 10.99
N MET A 149 -4.49 -8.24 10.72
CA MET A 149 -4.17 -8.95 9.48
C MET A 149 -4.24 -10.48 9.67
#